data_5cfe31aa189dc3798586b058964541c2
#
_entry.id   5cfe31aa189dc3798586b058964541c2
#
_cell.length_a   1.000
_cell.length_b   1.000
_cell.length_c   1.000
_cell.angle_alpha   90.00
_cell.angle_beta   90.00
_cell.angle_gamma   90.00
#
_symmetry.space_group_name_H-M   'P 1'
#
loop_
_entity.id
_entity.type
_entity.pdbx_description
1 polymer ?
#
loop_
_entity_poly.entity_id
_entity_poly.type
_entity_poly.pdbx_seq_one_letter_code
_entity_poly.pdbx_strand_id
1 'polypeptide(L)'
;MKATALLLFFATIAVISALPGFSDKICTDYFDKTDEDHQAFSKDFCRSLGITSSGDKCCYIKYKTGEGYYYNCVQVTMSDFYNIKEYRDSLETIRGWDIKSIECDSSSYLYASLLLLLVFLF
;
A
#
# COMPACT_ATOMS: atom_id res chain seq x y z
N MET A 1 -1.72 36.28 -7.05
CA MET A 1 -0.64 35.41 -7.46
C MET A 1 0.09 34.76 -6.28
N LYS A 2 0.41 35.50 -5.21
CA LYS A 2 1.11 34.92 -4.03
C LYS A 2 0.28 33.86 -3.32
N ALA A 3 -1.05 34.04 -3.23
CA ALA A 3 -1.95 33.06 -2.61
C ALA A 3 -2.02 31.74 -3.38
N THR A 4 -1.98 31.80 -4.71
CA THR A 4 -2.01 30.63 -5.58
C THR A 4 -0.73 29.80 -5.43
N ALA A 5 0.43 30.47 -5.37
CA ALA A 5 1.72 29.80 -5.19
C ALA A 5 1.79 29.11 -3.82
N LEU A 6 1.24 29.73 -2.77
CA LEU A 6 1.18 29.14 -1.44
C LEU A 6 0.31 27.89 -1.39
N LEU A 7 -0.86 27.93 -2.02
CA LEU A 7 -1.76 26.79 -2.11
C LEU A 7 -1.09 25.62 -2.83
N LEU A 8 -0.39 25.88 -3.93
CA LEU A 8 0.34 24.87 -4.66
C LEU A 8 1.42 24.21 -3.79
N PHE A 9 2.14 25.01 -3.02
CA PHE A 9 3.19 24.53 -2.11
C PHE A 9 2.61 23.59 -1.04
N PHE A 10 1.51 23.98 -0.39
CA PHE A 10 0.88 23.15 0.63
C PHE A 10 0.31 21.86 0.04
N ALA A 11 -0.30 21.92 -1.15
CA ALA A 11 -0.81 20.74 -1.83
C ALA A 11 0.32 19.76 -2.18
N THR A 12 1.47 20.25 -2.61
CA THR A 12 2.65 19.43 -2.92
C THR A 12 3.17 18.74 -1.66
N ILE A 13 3.26 19.44 -0.53
CA ILE A 13 3.69 18.87 0.74
C ILE A 13 2.73 17.77 1.19
N ALA A 14 1.42 17.98 1.07
CA ALA A 14 0.42 16.98 1.45
C ALA A 14 0.56 15.70 0.62
N VAL A 15 0.81 15.83 -0.69
CA VAL A 15 1.03 14.66 -1.57
C VAL A 15 2.29 13.91 -1.18
N ILE A 16 3.39 14.61 -0.90
CA ILE A 16 4.66 13.99 -0.52
C ILE A 16 4.52 13.23 0.80
N SER A 17 3.87 13.83 1.80
CA SER A 17 3.70 13.19 3.11
C SER A 17 2.76 11.98 3.07
N ALA A 18 1.95 11.85 2.01
CA ALA A 18 1.06 10.71 1.82
C ALA A 18 1.67 9.58 0.99
N LEU A 19 2.88 9.76 0.45
CA LEU A 19 3.52 8.75 -0.39
C LEU A 19 3.97 7.54 0.44
N PRO A 20 3.88 6.31 -0.13
CA PRO A 20 4.43 5.12 0.52
C PRO A 20 5.92 5.27 0.76
N GLY A 21 6.41 4.70 1.85
CA GLY A 21 7.82 4.71 2.20
C GLY A 21 8.26 5.86 3.10
N PHE A 22 7.36 6.78 3.47
CA PHE A 22 7.66 7.85 4.40
C PHE A 22 7.49 7.46 5.86
N SER A 23 7.01 6.25 6.13
CA SER A 23 6.91 5.72 7.49
C SER A 23 8.22 5.09 7.92
N ASP A 24 8.53 5.16 9.22
CA ASP A 24 9.67 4.45 9.81
C ASP A 24 9.44 2.93 9.84
N LYS A 25 8.19 2.50 9.71
CA LYS A 25 7.82 1.08 9.72
C LYS A 25 7.93 0.51 8.32
N ILE A 26 8.31 -0.77 8.25
CA ILE A 26 8.57 -1.45 6.99
C ILE A 26 7.48 -2.49 6.73
N CYS A 27 7.05 -2.59 5.47
CA CYS A 27 5.97 -3.48 5.03
C CYS A 27 6.24 -4.94 5.41
N THR A 28 7.46 -5.41 5.23
CA THR A 28 7.82 -6.80 5.51
C THR A 28 7.73 -7.18 6.98
N ASP A 29 7.73 -6.21 7.89
CA ASP A 29 7.56 -6.47 9.32
C ASP A 29 6.12 -6.85 9.67
N TYR A 30 5.19 -6.56 8.77
CA TYR A 30 3.77 -6.85 8.97
C TYR A 30 3.29 -8.07 8.18
N PHE A 31 4.21 -8.80 7.58
CA PHE A 31 3.88 -10.01 6.84
C PHE A 31 3.96 -11.23 7.77
N ASP A 32 2.96 -12.12 7.66
CA ASP A 32 2.92 -13.38 8.41
C ASP A 32 2.99 -13.20 9.94
N LYS A 33 2.48 -12.09 10.45
CA LYS A 33 2.41 -11.82 11.88
C LYS A 33 0.99 -11.99 12.38
N THR A 34 0.83 -12.71 13.48
CA THR A 34 -0.48 -12.99 14.07
C THR A 34 -0.72 -12.28 15.40
N ASP A 35 0.30 -11.58 15.92
CA ASP A 35 0.17 -10.80 17.15
C ASP A 35 -0.56 -9.48 16.89
N GLU A 36 -1.21 -8.95 17.94
CA GLU A 36 -2.03 -7.73 17.81
C GLU A 36 -1.22 -6.52 17.33
N ASP A 37 0.05 -6.44 17.72
CA ASP A 37 0.93 -5.30 17.38
C ASP A 37 1.27 -5.23 15.89
N HIS A 38 1.11 -6.35 15.18
CA HIS A 38 1.47 -6.45 13.77
C HIS A 38 0.28 -6.72 12.85
N GLN A 39 -0.95 -6.52 13.35
CA GLN A 39 -2.14 -6.58 12.49
C GLN A 39 -2.29 -5.29 11.72
N ALA A 40 -2.62 -5.42 10.45
CA ALA A 40 -2.88 -4.26 9.61
C ALA A 40 -4.31 -3.78 9.81
N PHE A 41 -4.51 -2.47 9.84
CA PHE A 41 -5.84 -1.89 10.04
C PHE A 41 -6.58 -1.66 8.74
N SER A 42 -5.86 -1.38 7.65
CA SER A 42 -6.49 -1.02 6.39
C SER A 42 -5.47 -1.04 5.25
N LYS A 43 -5.98 -0.94 4.03
CA LYS A 43 -5.17 -0.75 2.84
C LYS A 43 -4.29 0.51 2.94
N ASP A 44 -4.85 1.59 3.48
CA ASP A 44 -4.11 2.85 3.63
C ASP A 44 -2.95 2.72 4.62
N PHE A 45 -3.14 1.95 5.68
CA PHE A 45 -2.07 1.64 6.62
C PHE A 45 -0.91 0.92 5.93
N CYS A 46 -1.20 -0.14 5.17
CA CYS A 46 -0.17 -0.89 4.45
C CYS A 46 0.57 0.00 3.44
N ARG A 47 -0.17 0.83 2.72
CA ARG A 47 0.40 1.72 1.72
C ARG A 47 1.37 2.75 2.31
N SER A 48 1.17 3.13 3.57
CA SER A 48 2.05 4.09 4.25
C SER A 48 3.37 3.51 4.70
N LEU A 49 3.53 2.18 4.70
CA LEU A 49 4.73 1.52 5.17
C LEU A 49 5.86 1.59 4.14
N GLY A 50 7.10 1.55 4.63
CA GLY A 50 8.28 1.52 3.78
C GLY A 50 8.42 0.20 3.02
N ILE A 51 8.97 0.27 1.82
CA ILE A 51 9.28 -0.90 0.99
C ILE A 51 10.80 -1.07 0.91
N THR A 52 11.25 -2.33 0.80
CA THR A 52 12.69 -2.66 0.77
C THR A 52 13.27 -2.65 -0.63
N SER A 53 12.43 -2.68 -1.67
CA SER A 53 12.87 -2.69 -3.07
C SER A 53 12.08 -1.66 -3.86
N SER A 54 12.78 -0.84 -4.64
CA SER A 54 12.15 0.18 -5.48
C SER A 54 11.18 -0.46 -6.47
N GLY A 55 10.01 0.13 -6.60
CA GLY A 55 8.96 -0.36 -7.50
C GLY A 55 8.01 -1.38 -6.89
N ASP A 56 8.34 -1.92 -5.73
CA ASP A 56 7.43 -2.83 -5.02
C ASP A 56 6.28 -2.04 -4.39
N LYS A 57 5.24 -2.76 -4.02
CA LYS A 57 4.07 -2.20 -3.37
C LYS A 57 3.78 -2.92 -2.07
N CYS A 58 3.31 -2.18 -1.07
CA CYS A 58 2.83 -2.77 0.17
C CYS A 58 1.32 -2.91 0.09
N CYS A 59 0.84 -4.14 0.00
CA CYS A 59 -0.56 -4.47 -0.20
C CYS A 59 -1.18 -4.98 1.09
N TYR A 60 -2.47 -4.71 1.25
CA TYR A 60 -3.26 -5.19 2.37
C TYR A 60 -3.82 -6.56 2.03
N ILE A 61 -3.55 -7.55 2.90
CA ILE A 61 -3.97 -8.92 2.69
C ILE A 61 -4.87 -9.37 3.83
N LYS A 62 -6.00 -9.96 3.48
CA LYS A 62 -6.91 -10.62 4.41
C LYS A 62 -6.92 -12.10 4.09
N TYR A 63 -6.65 -12.94 5.08
CA TYR A 63 -6.64 -14.38 4.89
C TYR A 63 -7.20 -15.10 6.10
N LYS A 64 -7.63 -16.34 5.88
CA LYS A 64 -8.16 -17.21 6.90
C LYS A 64 -7.25 -18.42 7.06
N THR A 65 -6.99 -18.78 8.30
CA THR A 65 -6.31 -20.02 8.68
C THR A 65 -7.25 -20.85 9.55
N GLY A 66 -6.78 -22.01 10.02
CA GLY A 66 -7.54 -22.80 10.97
C GLY A 66 -7.83 -22.09 12.29
N GLU A 67 -7.08 -21.04 12.61
CA GLU A 67 -7.23 -20.27 13.84
C GLU A 67 -8.12 -19.04 13.71
N GLY A 68 -8.46 -18.61 12.48
CA GLY A 68 -9.32 -17.46 12.26
C GLY A 68 -8.85 -16.57 11.13
N TYR A 69 -9.34 -15.33 11.12
CA TYR A 69 -8.99 -14.32 10.12
C TYR A 69 -7.83 -13.47 10.59
N TYR A 70 -6.95 -13.17 9.66
CA TYR A 70 -5.80 -12.30 9.90
C TYR A 70 -5.72 -11.20 8.84
N TYR A 71 -5.15 -10.07 9.24
CA TYR A 71 -5.01 -8.88 8.41
C TYR A 71 -3.55 -8.44 8.48
N ASN A 72 -2.85 -8.49 7.35
CA ASN A 72 -1.43 -8.15 7.31
C ASN A 72 -1.13 -7.30 6.09
N CYS A 73 0.12 -6.87 5.98
CA CYS A 73 0.64 -6.24 4.77
C CYS A 73 1.62 -7.19 4.10
N VAL A 74 1.66 -7.16 2.77
CA VAL A 74 2.58 -7.96 1.99
C VAL A 74 3.26 -7.07 0.95
N GLN A 75 4.58 -7.18 0.85
CA GLN A 75 5.34 -6.47 -0.17
C GLN A 75 5.30 -7.27 -1.47
N VAL A 76 4.70 -6.69 -2.50
CA VAL A 76 4.47 -7.34 -3.79
C VAL A 76 5.36 -6.67 -4.83
N THR A 77 6.10 -7.48 -5.59
CA THR A 77 6.90 -6.95 -6.68
C THR A 77 6.00 -6.44 -7.81
N MET A 78 6.56 -5.61 -8.68
CA MET A 78 5.80 -5.09 -9.82
C MET A 78 5.31 -6.23 -10.72
N SER A 79 6.13 -7.26 -10.94
CA SER A 79 5.75 -8.43 -11.73
C SER A 79 4.57 -9.17 -11.10
N ASP A 80 4.62 -9.41 -9.80
CA ASP A 80 3.53 -10.09 -9.07
C ASP A 80 2.27 -9.23 -9.01
N PHE A 81 2.43 -7.91 -8.97
CA PHE A 81 1.28 -7.00 -9.00
C PHE A 81 0.50 -7.11 -10.30
N TYR A 82 1.20 -7.21 -11.43
CA TYR A 82 0.54 -7.37 -12.72
C TYR A 82 -0.04 -8.78 -12.90
N ASN A 83 0.41 -9.76 -12.13
CA ASN A 83 -0.08 -11.12 -12.14
C ASN A 83 -0.62 -11.50 -10.75
N ILE A 84 -1.43 -10.65 -10.16
CA ILE A 84 -1.84 -10.75 -8.76
C ILE A 84 -2.61 -12.04 -8.46
N LYS A 85 -3.37 -12.55 -9.41
CA LYS A 85 -4.09 -13.79 -9.24
C LYS A 85 -3.15 -14.99 -9.08
N GLU A 86 -2.11 -15.04 -9.89
CA GLU A 86 -1.10 -16.10 -9.81
C GLU A 86 -0.29 -15.99 -8.52
N TYR A 87 0.03 -14.77 -8.11
CA TYR A 87 0.70 -14.51 -6.84
C TYR A 87 -0.15 -15.00 -5.66
N ARG A 88 -1.44 -14.70 -5.67
CA ARG A 88 -2.39 -15.16 -4.66
C ARG A 88 -2.43 -16.68 -4.60
N ASP A 89 -2.55 -17.34 -5.74
CA ASP A 89 -2.61 -18.81 -5.82
C ASP A 89 -1.31 -19.43 -5.28
N SER A 90 -0.16 -18.84 -5.56
CA SER A 90 1.12 -19.28 -5.03
C SER A 90 1.19 -19.16 -3.51
N LEU A 91 0.73 -18.04 -2.96
CA LEU A 91 0.68 -17.86 -1.51
C LEU A 91 -0.23 -18.88 -0.84
N GLU A 92 -1.39 -19.14 -1.41
CA GLU A 92 -2.32 -20.14 -0.89
C GLU A 92 -1.68 -21.51 -0.85
N THR A 93 -0.94 -21.87 -1.90
CA THR A 93 -0.25 -23.16 -1.98
C THR A 93 0.91 -23.25 -0.99
N ILE A 94 1.73 -22.21 -0.91
CA ILE A 94 2.95 -22.24 -0.08
C ILE A 94 2.61 -22.12 1.40
N ARG A 95 1.68 -21.25 1.75
CA ARG A 95 1.34 -20.96 3.15
C ARG A 95 0.16 -21.77 3.68
N GLY A 96 -0.63 -22.36 2.80
CA GLY A 96 -1.86 -23.06 3.19
C GLY A 96 -2.94 -22.11 3.68
N TRP A 97 -2.89 -20.86 3.31
CA TRP A 97 -3.88 -19.84 3.68
C TRP A 97 -5.07 -19.86 2.71
N ASP A 98 -6.23 -19.47 3.23
CA ASP A 98 -7.37 -19.14 2.39
C ASP A 98 -7.44 -17.62 2.26
N ILE A 99 -6.89 -17.10 1.18
CA ILE A 99 -6.77 -15.66 0.96
C ILE A 99 -8.12 -15.11 0.50
N LYS A 100 -8.67 -14.20 1.27
CA LYS A 100 -9.96 -13.56 0.98
C LYS A 100 -9.80 -12.35 0.07
N SER A 101 -8.75 -11.56 0.27
CA SER A 101 -8.49 -10.40 -0.57
C SER A 101 -7.03 -9.97 -0.49
N ILE A 102 -6.54 -9.41 -1.58
CA ILE A 102 -5.27 -8.68 -1.63
C ILE A 102 -5.59 -7.35 -2.29
N GLU A 103 -5.37 -6.26 -1.57
CA GLU A 103 -5.68 -4.92 -2.05
C GLU A 103 -4.39 -4.12 -2.19
N CYS A 104 -4.02 -3.84 -3.43
CA CYS A 104 -2.87 -3.03 -3.77
C CYS A 104 -3.36 -1.76 -4.44
N ASP A 105 -3.12 -0.63 -3.83
CA ASP A 105 -3.51 0.64 -4.39
C ASP A 105 -2.26 1.34 -4.95
N SER A 106 -2.16 1.38 -6.25
CA SER A 106 -0.96 1.86 -6.92
C SER A 106 -1.10 3.25 -7.53
N SER A 107 -2.32 3.72 -7.75
CA SER A 107 -2.53 4.86 -8.65
C SER A 107 -3.18 6.08 -8.02
N SER A 108 -3.70 5.98 -6.80
CA SER A 108 -4.44 7.09 -6.21
C SER A 108 -3.60 8.35 -6.04
N TYR A 109 -2.32 8.23 -5.72
CA TYR A 109 -1.44 9.38 -5.59
C TYR A 109 -1.14 10.05 -6.92
N LEU A 110 -0.93 9.23 -7.96
CA LEU A 110 -0.70 9.76 -9.29
C LEU A 110 -1.91 10.53 -9.79
N TYR A 111 -3.11 9.98 -9.58
CA TYR A 111 -4.33 10.68 -9.96
C TYR A 111 -4.53 11.97 -9.18
N ALA A 112 -4.29 11.95 -7.88
CA ALA A 112 -4.40 13.14 -7.05
C ALA A 112 -3.41 14.22 -7.52
N SER A 113 -2.17 13.85 -7.81
CA SER A 113 -1.15 14.77 -8.30
C SER A 113 -1.51 15.34 -9.66
N LEU A 114 -2.02 14.51 -10.58
CA LEU A 114 -2.45 14.95 -11.89
C LEU A 114 -3.63 15.89 -11.82
N LEU A 115 -4.61 15.60 -10.98
CA LEU A 115 -5.78 16.45 -10.77
C LEU A 115 -5.36 17.81 -10.21
N LEU A 116 -4.45 17.84 -9.25
CA LEU A 116 -3.92 19.08 -8.70
C LEU A 116 -3.22 19.91 -9.76
N LEU A 117 -2.39 19.27 -10.59
CA LEU A 117 -1.72 19.96 -11.70
C LEU A 117 -2.73 20.56 -12.68
N LEU A 118 -3.77 19.82 -13.04
CA LEU A 118 -4.80 20.29 -13.94
C LEU A 118 -5.55 21.50 -13.37
N VAL A 119 -5.88 21.47 -12.09
CA VAL A 119 -6.56 22.59 -11.42
C VAL A 119 -5.71 23.85 -11.46
N PHE A 120 -4.40 23.74 -11.31
CA PHE A 120 -3.51 24.90 -11.31
C PHE A 120 -3.10 25.37 -12.71
N LEU A 121 -3.26 24.54 -13.74
CA LEU A 121 -2.98 24.92 -15.12
C LEU A 121 -4.16 25.62 -15.79
N PHE A 122 -5.36 25.44 -15.29
CA PHE A 122 -6.58 26.04 -15.78
C PHE A 122 -7.18 26.98 -14.75
#